data_1df7ac0e045b2c09cf97cd7b058c6874
#
_entry.id   1df7ac0e045b2c09cf97cd7b058c6874
#
_cell.length_a   1.000
_cell.length_b   1.000
_cell.length_c   1.000
_cell.angle_alpha   90.00
_cell.angle_beta   90.00
_cell.angle_gamma   90.00
#
_symmetry.space_group_name_H-M   'P 1'
#
loop_
_entity.id
_entity.type
_entity.pdbx_description
1 polymer ?
#
loop_
_entity_poly.entity_id
_entity_poly.type
_entity_poly.pdbx_seq_one_letter_code
_entity_poly.pdbx_strand_id
1 'polypeptide(L)'
;MILLLMCAAIGLTQAQAQLSFGVKAGANFSTISKIDFSSIGPGGKVISGLFESKYMPGYHVGLYTRYNLTPAMGVQAELLYSMMGYKITSPLVADASVKTQLHYLTLPVLFRYTLPNIGLYAELGPQAGFFLKDNITVTGSLDDRSSDITKGGSKQAASFDLSGVVGLGYRLDNGLSISARYIHEFKTSSGDHFIPTYAKKRGFQVSVAYELF
;
A
#
# COMPACT_ATOMS: atom_id res chain seq x y z
N MET A 1 -33.71 35.12 -5.29
CA MET A 1 -33.60 33.67 -5.60
C MET A 1 -32.75 33.39 -6.84
N ILE A 2 -32.96 34.08 -7.96
CA ILE A 2 -32.17 33.89 -9.19
C ILE A 2 -30.68 34.21 -9.01
N LEU A 3 -30.35 35.29 -8.29
CA LEU A 3 -28.96 35.68 -8.01
C LEU A 3 -28.21 34.64 -7.18
N LEU A 4 -28.87 34.01 -6.22
CA LEU A 4 -28.33 32.94 -5.39
C LEU A 4 -28.07 31.67 -6.21
N LEU A 5 -28.93 31.33 -7.16
CA LEU A 5 -28.76 30.23 -8.10
C LEU A 5 -27.61 30.52 -9.10
N MET A 6 -27.45 31.73 -9.55
CA MET A 6 -26.32 32.12 -10.40
C MET A 6 -25.00 32.08 -9.64
N CYS A 7 -24.92 32.53 -8.39
CA CYS A 7 -23.72 32.41 -7.56
C CYS A 7 -23.38 30.93 -7.25
N ALA A 8 -24.38 30.09 -7.03
CA ALA A 8 -24.17 28.65 -6.86
C ALA A 8 -23.66 27.99 -8.16
N ALA A 9 -24.18 28.37 -9.32
CA ALA A 9 -23.73 27.85 -10.61
C ALA A 9 -22.28 28.28 -10.93
N ILE A 10 -21.91 29.55 -10.65
CA ILE A 10 -20.54 30.04 -10.84
C ILE A 10 -19.57 29.33 -9.86
N GLY A 11 -20.01 29.12 -8.61
CA GLY A 11 -19.22 28.35 -7.62
C GLY A 11 -18.95 26.90 -8.05
N LEU A 12 -19.92 26.25 -8.70
CA LEU A 12 -19.77 24.88 -9.19
C LEU A 12 -18.80 24.78 -10.38
N THR A 13 -18.78 25.77 -11.28
CA THR A 13 -17.83 25.77 -12.42
C THR A 13 -16.39 26.03 -11.99
N GLN A 14 -16.16 26.85 -10.98
CA GLN A 14 -14.83 27.06 -10.40
C GLN A 14 -14.35 25.81 -9.63
N ALA A 15 -15.24 25.09 -8.95
CA ALA A 15 -14.92 23.86 -8.25
C ALA A 15 -14.55 22.72 -9.21
N GLN A 16 -15.14 22.65 -10.39
CA GLN A 16 -14.82 21.64 -11.41
C GLN A 16 -13.41 21.82 -11.97
N ALA A 17 -12.91 23.04 -12.11
CA ALA A 17 -11.54 23.31 -12.56
C ALA A 17 -10.48 22.91 -11.53
N GLN A 18 -10.88 22.67 -10.27
CA GLN A 18 -9.98 22.29 -9.17
C GLN A 18 -9.99 20.78 -8.87
N LEU A 19 -10.99 20.05 -9.36
CA LEU A 19 -11.15 18.62 -9.09
C LEU A 19 -10.75 17.80 -10.31
N SER A 20 -9.83 16.87 -10.08
CA SER A 20 -9.38 15.92 -11.10
C SER A 20 -9.71 14.51 -10.65
N PHE A 21 -10.06 13.64 -11.59
CA PHE A 21 -10.27 12.21 -11.39
C PHE A 21 -9.36 11.41 -12.30
N GLY A 22 -8.94 10.23 -11.84
CA GLY A 22 -8.13 9.39 -12.65
C GLY A 22 -8.07 7.95 -12.15
N VAL A 23 -7.39 7.14 -12.95
CA VAL A 23 -7.10 5.73 -12.68
C VAL A 23 -5.63 5.57 -12.36
N LYS A 24 -5.31 4.58 -11.55
CA LYS A 24 -3.94 4.28 -11.13
C LYS A 24 -3.72 2.78 -11.07
N ALA A 25 -2.55 2.35 -11.54
CA ALA A 25 -2.11 0.96 -11.41
C ALA A 25 -0.59 0.91 -11.22
N GLY A 26 -0.08 -0.18 -10.65
CA GLY A 26 1.35 -0.34 -10.49
C GLY A 26 1.77 -1.59 -9.75
N ALA A 27 3.09 -1.66 -9.51
CA ALA A 27 3.73 -2.75 -8.79
C ALA A 27 4.04 -2.33 -7.35
N ASN A 28 3.91 -3.29 -6.44
CA ASN A 28 4.30 -3.21 -5.05
C ASN A 28 5.51 -4.11 -4.81
N PHE A 29 6.44 -3.66 -3.99
CA PHE A 29 7.55 -4.47 -3.48
C PHE A 29 7.54 -4.33 -1.97
N SER A 30 6.99 -5.31 -1.28
CA SER A 30 6.75 -5.24 0.15
C SER A 30 7.51 -6.32 0.92
N THR A 31 7.84 -6.01 2.14
CA THR A 31 8.48 -6.90 3.10
C THR A 31 7.98 -6.56 4.50
N ILE A 32 8.24 -7.43 5.46
CA ILE A 32 8.06 -7.15 6.88
C ILE A 32 9.41 -6.82 7.51
N SER A 33 9.39 -6.00 8.56
CA SER A 33 10.58 -5.79 9.39
C SER A 33 11.01 -7.12 10.03
N LYS A 34 12.28 -7.23 10.42
CA LYS A 34 12.80 -8.44 11.08
C LYS A 34 11.88 -8.86 12.21
N ILE A 35 11.48 -10.13 12.21
CA ILE A 35 10.71 -10.73 13.29
C ILE A 35 11.66 -10.88 14.47
N ASP A 36 11.39 -10.18 15.56
CA ASP A 36 12.20 -10.24 16.78
C ASP A 36 11.55 -11.21 17.78
N PHE A 37 12.14 -12.38 17.92
CA PHE A 37 11.74 -13.38 18.91
C PHE A 37 12.47 -13.24 20.25
N SER A 38 13.20 -12.15 20.48
CA SER A 38 13.96 -11.92 21.72
C SER A 38 13.10 -11.96 22.99
N SER A 39 11.80 -11.68 22.85
CA SER A 39 10.82 -11.75 23.94
C SER A 39 10.47 -13.20 24.40
N ILE A 40 10.86 -14.22 23.64
CA ILE A 40 10.55 -15.63 23.94
C ILE A 40 11.62 -16.26 24.85
N GLY A 41 12.63 -15.50 25.28
CA GLY A 41 13.70 -15.96 26.16
C GLY A 41 15.08 -16.00 25.49
N PRO A 42 16.10 -16.53 26.20
CA PRO A 42 17.51 -16.47 25.72
C PRO A 42 17.76 -17.07 24.34
N GLY A 43 16.94 -18.04 23.92
CA GLY A 43 17.00 -18.64 22.57
C GLY A 43 16.38 -17.78 21.46
N GLY A 44 15.57 -16.78 21.79
CA GLY A 44 14.82 -16.00 20.81
C GLY A 44 15.70 -15.21 19.85
N LYS A 45 16.87 -14.75 20.27
CA LYS A 45 17.85 -14.08 19.39
C LYS A 45 18.42 -15.02 18.32
N VAL A 46 18.66 -16.28 18.66
CA VAL A 46 19.16 -17.29 17.73
C VAL A 46 18.07 -17.59 16.69
N ILE A 47 16.81 -17.71 17.15
CA ILE A 47 15.65 -17.96 16.27
C ILE A 47 15.43 -16.76 15.33
N SER A 48 15.57 -15.54 15.81
CA SER A 48 15.45 -14.33 14.97
C SER A 48 16.44 -14.28 13.82
N GLY A 49 17.66 -14.82 14.01
CA GLY A 49 18.69 -14.91 12.97
C GLY A 49 18.45 -15.99 11.91
N LEU A 50 17.54 -16.92 12.17
CA LEU A 50 17.25 -18.07 11.29
C LEU A 50 16.17 -17.77 10.24
N PHE A 51 15.54 -16.60 10.28
CA PHE A 51 14.48 -16.22 9.35
C PHE A 51 14.84 -14.96 8.59
N GLU A 52 14.93 -15.05 7.27
CA GLU A 52 15.09 -13.91 6.40
C GLU A 52 13.76 -13.53 5.74
N SER A 53 13.37 -12.27 5.90
CA SER A 53 12.24 -11.71 5.17
C SER A 53 12.72 -11.09 3.87
N LYS A 54 12.22 -11.59 2.74
CA LYS A 54 12.55 -11.09 1.40
C LYS A 54 11.40 -10.25 0.85
N TYR A 55 11.75 -9.28 0.01
CA TYR A 55 10.76 -8.50 -0.73
C TYR A 55 9.95 -9.42 -1.64
N MET A 56 8.65 -9.22 -1.62
CA MET A 56 7.72 -9.92 -2.49
C MET A 56 7.06 -8.93 -3.44
N PRO A 57 7.03 -9.23 -4.75
CA PRO A 57 6.30 -8.42 -5.71
C PRO A 57 4.79 -8.58 -5.53
N GLY A 58 4.08 -7.50 -5.74
CA GLY A 58 2.64 -7.42 -5.73
C GLY A 58 2.16 -6.37 -6.73
N TYR A 59 0.89 -6.01 -6.67
CA TYR A 59 0.30 -5.00 -7.55
C TYR A 59 -0.74 -4.17 -6.81
N HIS A 60 -1.07 -3.04 -7.38
CA HIS A 60 -2.21 -2.24 -6.97
C HIS A 60 -2.93 -1.66 -8.18
N VAL A 61 -4.23 -1.46 -8.05
CA VAL A 61 -5.07 -0.83 -9.05
C VAL A 61 -6.22 -0.12 -8.37
N GLY A 62 -6.63 1.02 -8.90
CA GLY A 62 -7.77 1.76 -8.37
C GLY A 62 -7.95 3.14 -8.98
N LEU A 63 -8.66 3.96 -8.24
CA LEU A 63 -9.07 5.30 -8.63
C LEU A 63 -8.44 6.32 -7.70
N TYR A 64 -8.32 7.55 -8.20
CA TYR A 64 -7.98 8.70 -7.37
C TYR A 64 -8.81 9.91 -7.73
N THR A 65 -8.99 10.77 -6.75
CA THR A 65 -9.46 12.14 -6.94
C THR A 65 -8.43 13.10 -6.35
N ARG A 66 -8.21 14.22 -7.00
CA ARG A 66 -7.31 15.27 -6.54
C ARG A 66 -8.01 16.61 -6.57
N TYR A 67 -7.95 17.29 -5.44
CA TYR A 67 -8.40 18.68 -5.32
C TYR A 67 -7.18 19.60 -5.31
N ASN A 68 -7.08 20.45 -6.34
CA ASN A 68 -6.00 21.42 -6.49
C ASN A 68 -6.33 22.67 -5.68
N LEU A 69 -5.58 22.90 -4.59
CA LEU A 69 -5.70 24.10 -3.75
C LEU A 69 -5.09 25.33 -4.43
N THR A 70 -3.99 25.09 -5.14
CA THR A 70 -3.26 26.07 -5.96
C THR A 70 -2.70 25.35 -7.20
N PRO A 71 -2.15 26.06 -8.19
CA PRO A 71 -1.47 25.41 -9.32
C PRO A 71 -0.31 24.47 -8.90
N ALA A 72 0.28 24.70 -7.73
CA ALA A 72 1.40 23.92 -7.21
C ALA A 72 1.00 22.90 -6.13
N MET A 73 -0.12 23.10 -5.44
CA MET A 73 -0.48 22.32 -4.25
C MET A 73 -1.86 21.68 -4.42
N GLY A 74 -1.99 20.44 -3.97
CA GLY A 74 -3.27 19.73 -3.95
C GLY A 74 -3.32 18.66 -2.88
N VAL A 75 -4.53 18.15 -2.64
CA VAL A 75 -4.80 16.99 -1.81
C VAL A 75 -5.37 15.90 -2.72
N GLN A 76 -4.79 14.72 -2.66
CA GLN A 76 -5.18 13.56 -3.45
C GLN A 76 -5.67 12.44 -2.52
N ALA A 77 -6.90 12.00 -2.73
CA ALA A 77 -7.46 10.82 -2.08
C ALA A 77 -7.51 9.67 -3.10
N GLU A 78 -7.17 8.47 -2.67
CA GLU A 78 -7.13 7.30 -3.53
C GLU A 78 -7.93 6.15 -2.92
N LEU A 79 -8.48 5.30 -3.77
CA LEU A 79 -9.09 4.03 -3.40
C LEU A 79 -8.41 2.95 -4.23
N LEU A 80 -7.54 2.15 -3.60
CA LEU A 80 -6.74 1.16 -4.29
C LEU A 80 -6.98 -0.24 -3.72
N TYR A 81 -7.21 -1.19 -4.62
CA TYR A 81 -7.02 -2.60 -4.31
C TYR A 81 -5.54 -2.91 -4.41
N SER A 82 -4.94 -3.39 -3.32
CA SER A 82 -3.51 -3.64 -3.21
C SER A 82 -3.23 -5.06 -2.76
N MET A 83 -2.42 -5.79 -3.52
CA MET A 83 -1.81 -7.03 -3.10
C MET A 83 -0.40 -6.75 -2.63
N MET A 84 -0.12 -7.10 -1.39
CA MET A 84 1.20 -7.01 -0.76
C MET A 84 1.56 -8.37 -0.18
N GLY A 85 2.84 -8.63 0.07
CA GLY A 85 3.23 -9.90 0.66
C GLY A 85 4.66 -9.89 1.16
N TYR A 86 5.02 -11.03 1.74
CA TYR A 86 6.38 -11.30 2.16
C TYR A 86 6.70 -12.79 1.96
N LYS A 87 7.98 -13.07 1.78
CA LYS A 87 8.49 -14.45 1.72
C LYS A 87 9.44 -14.65 2.87
N ILE A 88 9.19 -15.69 3.66
CA ILE A 88 10.09 -16.13 4.73
C ILE A 88 10.81 -17.37 4.22
N THR A 89 12.14 -17.39 4.31
CA THR A 89 12.97 -18.54 4.00
C THR A 89 13.75 -18.95 5.25
N SER A 90 13.87 -20.25 5.49
CA SER A 90 14.72 -20.79 6.56
C SER A 90 15.99 -21.38 5.94
N PRO A 91 17.18 -20.95 6.37
CA PRO A 91 18.42 -21.55 5.90
C PRO A 91 18.66 -22.96 6.44
N LEU A 92 17.89 -23.41 7.46
CA LEU A 92 18.05 -24.72 8.08
C LEU A 92 17.40 -25.86 7.30
N VAL A 93 16.43 -25.56 6.44
CA VAL A 93 15.74 -26.55 5.61
C VAL A 93 15.87 -26.08 4.18
N ALA A 94 16.65 -26.79 3.39
CA ALA A 94 16.81 -26.50 1.97
C ALA A 94 15.42 -26.47 1.29
N ASP A 95 15.18 -25.42 0.50
CA ASP A 95 13.94 -25.18 -0.28
C ASP A 95 12.65 -24.96 0.54
N ALA A 96 12.72 -24.85 1.87
CA ALA A 96 11.55 -24.48 2.65
C ALA A 96 11.28 -22.97 2.57
N SER A 97 10.11 -22.58 2.09
CA SER A 97 9.67 -21.20 2.06
C SER A 97 8.18 -21.05 2.32
N VAL A 98 7.84 -19.98 3.05
CA VAL A 98 6.46 -19.58 3.28
C VAL A 98 6.24 -18.25 2.56
N LYS A 99 5.33 -18.23 1.59
CA LYS A 99 4.87 -17.04 0.90
C LYS A 99 3.50 -16.65 1.45
N THR A 100 3.38 -15.41 1.91
CA THR A 100 2.11 -14.87 2.38
C THR A 100 1.71 -13.69 1.48
N GLN A 101 0.57 -13.80 0.84
CA GLN A 101 -0.05 -12.74 0.05
C GLN A 101 -1.21 -12.14 0.84
N LEU A 102 -1.21 -10.84 0.99
CA LEU A 102 -2.21 -10.09 1.73
C LEU A 102 -2.91 -9.12 0.79
N HIS A 103 -4.22 -9.17 0.76
CA HIS A 103 -5.05 -8.32 -0.08
C HIS A 103 -5.72 -7.25 0.77
N TYR A 104 -5.58 -6.00 0.37
CA TYR A 104 -6.08 -4.83 1.06
C TYR A 104 -6.90 -3.93 0.15
N LEU A 105 -7.88 -3.27 0.75
CA LEU A 105 -8.41 -2.03 0.23
C LEU A 105 -7.67 -0.89 0.94
N THR A 106 -6.94 -0.06 0.21
CA THR A 106 -6.16 1.04 0.79
C THR A 106 -6.71 2.40 0.39
N LEU A 107 -6.70 3.31 1.35
CA LEU A 107 -7.21 4.68 1.26
C LEU A 107 -6.09 5.66 1.63
N PRO A 108 -5.17 5.99 0.72
CA PRO A 108 -4.22 7.08 0.92
C PRO A 108 -4.91 8.44 0.81
N VAL A 109 -4.54 9.37 1.70
CA VAL A 109 -4.87 10.79 1.59
C VAL A 109 -3.56 11.56 1.63
N LEU A 110 -3.19 12.14 0.48
CA LEU A 110 -1.85 12.65 0.25
C LEU A 110 -1.88 14.14 -0.05
N PHE A 111 -1.06 14.90 0.63
CA PHE A 111 -0.69 16.23 0.20
C PHE A 111 0.33 16.11 -0.94
N ARG A 112 0.10 16.83 -2.04
CA ARG A 112 0.94 16.83 -3.23
C ARG A 112 1.42 18.23 -3.53
N TYR A 113 2.71 18.37 -3.73
CA TYR A 113 3.34 19.60 -4.21
C TYR A 113 3.98 19.33 -5.57
N THR A 114 3.50 20.04 -6.58
CA THR A 114 3.99 19.95 -7.96
C THR A 114 4.84 21.17 -8.28
N LEU A 115 6.04 20.94 -8.77
CA LEU A 115 6.91 22.02 -9.26
C LEU A 115 6.33 22.59 -10.54
N PRO A 116 6.00 23.88 -10.57
CA PRO A 116 5.46 24.52 -11.76
C PRO A 116 6.42 24.38 -12.95
N ASN A 117 5.86 24.21 -14.15
CA ASN A 117 6.58 24.13 -15.44
C ASN A 117 7.47 22.89 -15.65
N ILE A 118 7.66 22.03 -14.66
CA ILE A 118 8.51 20.85 -14.79
C ILE A 118 7.66 19.58 -14.76
N GLY A 119 6.51 19.58 -14.07
CA GLY A 119 5.69 18.39 -13.88
C GLY A 119 6.18 17.42 -12.79
N LEU A 120 7.34 17.68 -12.19
CA LEU A 120 7.84 16.91 -11.05
C LEU A 120 7.00 17.22 -9.80
N TYR A 121 6.64 16.20 -9.03
CA TYR A 121 5.91 16.38 -7.79
C TYR A 121 6.39 15.50 -6.66
N ALA A 122 6.21 15.99 -5.44
CA ALA A 122 6.36 15.24 -4.21
C ALA A 122 4.99 15.03 -3.57
N GLU A 123 4.82 13.93 -2.87
CA GLU A 123 3.59 13.62 -2.16
C GLU A 123 3.89 12.95 -0.83
N LEU A 124 3.08 13.27 0.17
CA LEU A 124 3.18 12.70 1.50
C LEU A 124 1.81 12.68 2.18
N GLY A 125 1.59 11.70 3.04
CA GLY A 125 0.36 11.64 3.84
C GLY A 125 0.09 10.29 4.46
N PRO A 126 -1.01 10.17 5.21
CA PRO A 126 -1.46 8.93 5.80
C PRO A 126 -2.13 8.01 4.78
N GLN A 127 -2.07 6.72 5.03
CA GLN A 127 -2.79 5.68 4.31
C GLN A 127 -3.45 4.74 5.32
N ALA A 128 -4.76 4.58 5.19
CA ALA A 128 -5.52 3.55 5.86
C ALA A 128 -5.55 2.29 5.01
N GLY A 129 -5.41 1.12 5.63
CA GLY A 129 -5.50 -0.18 4.97
C GLY A 129 -6.56 -1.04 5.64
N PHE A 130 -7.48 -1.61 4.85
CA PHE A 130 -8.48 -2.55 5.29
C PHE A 130 -8.15 -3.93 4.72
N PHE A 131 -7.89 -4.87 5.59
CA PHE A 131 -7.58 -6.24 5.21
C PHE A 131 -8.82 -6.91 4.60
N LEU A 132 -8.64 -7.59 3.46
CA LEU A 132 -9.71 -8.30 2.77
C LEU A 132 -9.55 -9.81 2.89
N LYS A 133 -8.37 -10.32 2.55
CA LYS A 133 -8.04 -11.75 2.59
C LYS A 133 -6.55 -11.99 2.56
N ASP A 134 -6.13 -13.20 2.94
CA ASP A 134 -4.78 -13.71 2.79
C ASP A 134 -4.75 -15.02 2.01
N ASN A 135 -3.62 -15.27 1.36
CA ASN A 135 -3.29 -16.55 0.75
C ASN A 135 -1.89 -16.95 1.26
N ILE A 136 -1.81 -18.10 1.88
CA ILE A 136 -0.56 -18.64 2.42
C ILE A 136 -0.18 -19.86 1.60
N THR A 137 1.03 -19.84 1.02
CA THR A 137 1.61 -20.94 0.27
C THR A 137 2.86 -21.41 1.00
N VAL A 138 2.89 -22.67 1.42
CA VAL A 138 4.03 -23.31 2.06
C VAL A 138 4.66 -24.25 1.04
N THR A 139 5.94 -24.05 0.74
CA THR A 139 6.74 -24.93 -0.11
C THR A 139 7.83 -25.56 0.76
N GLY A 140 7.96 -26.88 0.75
CA GLY A 140 9.00 -27.61 1.51
C GLY A 140 9.31 -28.95 0.87
N SER A 141 10.57 -29.36 0.93
CA SER A 141 11.12 -30.56 0.27
C SER A 141 11.07 -31.77 1.21
N LEU A 142 9.90 -32.19 1.67
CA LEU A 142 9.78 -33.48 2.37
C LEU A 142 8.81 -34.47 1.70
N ASP A 143 8.13 -34.05 0.67
CA ASP A 143 7.39 -34.92 -0.26
C ASP A 143 6.86 -34.02 -1.39
N ASP A 144 6.80 -34.55 -2.61
CA ASP A 144 6.41 -33.87 -3.84
C ASP A 144 4.92 -33.44 -3.87
N ARG A 145 4.41 -33.01 -2.72
CA ARG A 145 3.08 -32.47 -2.52
C ARG A 145 3.15 -31.00 -2.13
N SER A 146 3.01 -30.15 -3.12
CA SER A 146 2.59 -28.77 -2.89
C SER A 146 1.21 -28.79 -2.21
N SER A 147 1.20 -28.77 -0.91
CA SER A 147 -0.03 -28.58 -0.15
C SER A 147 -0.37 -27.11 -0.24
N ASP A 148 -1.19 -26.73 -1.21
CA ASP A 148 -1.95 -25.49 -1.16
C ASP A 148 -2.90 -25.61 0.04
N ILE A 149 -2.38 -25.33 1.23
CA ILE A 149 -3.24 -25.08 2.38
C ILE A 149 -3.80 -23.67 2.19
N THR A 150 -4.74 -23.55 1.29
CA THR A 150 -5.66 -22.41 1.25
C THR A 150 -6.52 -22.50 2.51
N LYS A 151 -6.01 -22.05 3.65
CA LYS A 151 -6.88 -21.67 4.75
C LYS A 151 -7.60 -20.39 4.33
N GLY A 152 -8.59 -20.59 3.45
CA GLY A 152 -9.53 -19.56 3.08
C GLY A 152 -10.34 -19.17 4.31
N GLY A 153 -10.29 -17.88 4.63
CA GLY A 153 -11.32 -17.23 5.40
C GLY A 153 -11.31 -17.46 6.90
N SER A 154 -10.27 -17.04 7.58
CA SER A 154 -10.51 -16.49 8.90
C SER A 154 -11.40 -15.25 8.71
N LYS A 155 -12.69 -15.33 9.05
CA LYS A 155 -13.55 -14.15 9.25
C LYS A 155 -13.04 -13.39 10.45
N GLN A 156 -11.94 -12.70 10.23
CA GLN A 156 -11.32 -11.85 11.23
C GLN A 156 -11.95 -10.47 11.14
N ALA A 157 -12.25 -9.92 12.29
CA ALA A 157 -12.64 -8.53 12.43
C ALA A 157 -11.72 -7.66 11.58
N ALA A 158 -12.30 -6.76 10.77
CA ALA A 158 -11.60 -5.94 9.81
C ALA A 158 -10.32 -5.36 10.43
N SER A 159 -9.18 -5.93 10.05
CA SER A 159 -7.88 -5.48 10.51
C SER A 159 -7.61 -4.14 9.85
N PHE A 160 -7.45 -3.11 10.64
CA PHE A 160 -7.17 -1.75 10.18
C PHE A 160 -5.70 -1.44 10.38
N ASP A 161 -5.02 -1.08 9.30
CA ASP A 161 -3.63 -0.69 9.30
C ASP A 161 -3.49 0.80 9.02
N LEU A 162 -2.61 1.48 9.73
CA LEU A 162 -2.26 2.87 9.48
C LEU A 162 -0.80 2.99 9.05
N SER A 163 -0.57 3.62 7.91
CA SER A 163 0.76 3.78 7.30
C SER A 163 1.00 5.23 6.93
N GLY A 164 2.28 5.62 6.84
CA GLY A 164 2.73 6.83 6.20
C GLY A 164 3.22 6.54 4.80
N VAL A 165 2.95 7.45 3.90
CA VAL A 165 3.39 7.41 2.50
C VAL A 165 4.22 8.65 2.21
N VAL A 166 5.36 8.46 1.54
CA VAL A 166 6.14 9.53 0.95
C VAL A 166 6.54 9.11 -0.47
N GLY A 167 6.43 10.01 -1.43
CA GLY A 167 6.70 9.68 -2.82
C GLY A 167 7.13 10.85 -3.67
N LEU A 168 7.66 10.51 -4.82
CA LEU A 168 8.01 11.42 -5.90
C LEU A 168 7.37 10.91 -7.18
N GLY A 169 7.02 11.82 -8.08
CA GLY A 169 6.52 11.44 -9.39
C GLY A 169 6.66 12.55 -10.41
N TYR A 170 6.36 12.19 -11.62
CA TYR A 170 6.42 13.09 -12.77
C TYR A 170 5.09 13.02 -13.53
N ARG A 171 4.50 14.17 -13.80
CA ARG A 171 3.28 14.32 -14.60
C ARG A 171 3.62 14.88 -15.97
N LEU A 172 3.18 14.17 -16.99
CA LEU A 172 3.25 14.62 -18.38
C LEU A 172 2.03 15.48 -18.72
N ASP A 173 2.16 16.30 -19.76
CA ASP A 173 1.09 17.22 -20.21
C ASP A 173 -0.14 16.48 -20.76
N ASN A 174 0.00 15.23 -21.18
CA ASN A 174 -1.10 14.40 -21.67
C ASN A 174 -1.94 13.73 -20.57
N GLY A 175 -1.74 14.10 -19.29
CA GLY A 175 -2.45 13.55 -18.14
C GLY A 175 -1.87 12.23 -17.58
N LEU A 176 -0.86 11.66 -18.24
CA LEU A 176 -0.14 10.51 -17.73
C LEU A 176 0.82 10.94 -16.61
N SER A 177 0.95 10.12 -15.58
CA SER A 177 1.96 10.33 -14.53
C SER A 177 2.59 9.02 -14.08
N ILE A 178 3.86 9.11 -13.69
CA ILE A 178 4.62 7.99 -13.13
C ILE A 178 5.07 8.40 -11.74
N SER A 179 5.01 7.49 -10.77
CA SER A 179 5.43 7.79 -9.40
C SER A 179 6.12 6.60 -8.74
N ALA A 180 6.99 6.91 -7.80
CA ALA A 180 7.59 5.98 -6.86
C ALA A 180 7.29 6.44 -5.43
N ARG A 181 6.88 5.51 -4.58
CA ARG A 181 6.47 5.76 -3.19
C ARG A 181 7.15 4.80 -2.24
N TYR A 182 7.43 5.27 -1.04
CA TYR A 182 7.77 4.45 0.10
C TYR A 182 6.61 4.47 1.09
N ILE A 183 6.24 3.28 1.58
CA ILE A 183 5.17 3.09 2.55
C ILE A 183 5.78 2.49 3.81
N HIS A 184 5.45 3.08 4.94
CA HIS A 184 5.87 2.63 6.26
C HIS A 184 4.66 2.49 7.17
N GLU A 185 4.43 1.28 7.68
CA GLU A 185 3.35 1.00 8.61
C GLU A 185 3.71 1.47 10.02
N PHE A 186 2.83 2.24 10.64
CA PHE A 186 3.00 2.72 12.02
C PHE A 186 2.29 1.83 13.03
N LYS A 187 1.08 1.39 12.70
CA LYS A 187 0.21 0.62 13.58
C LYS A 187 -0.61 -0.38 12.80
N THR A 188 -0.55 -1.65 13.23
CA THR A 188 -1.47 -2.70 12.83
C THR A 188 -2.45 -2.94 13.97
N SER A 189 -3.74 -2.90 13.69
CA SER A 189 -4.77 -3.39 14.59
C SER A 189 -4.97 -4.88 14.30
N SER A 190 -4.03 -5.70 14.72
CA SER A 190 -4.16 -7.17 14.64
C SER A 190 -5.00 -7.67 15.81
N GLY A 191 -6.20 -8.17 15.52
CA GLY A 191 -6.81 -9.20 16.33
C GLY A 191 -6.01 -10.49 16.14
N ASP A 192 -5.50 -10.99 17.23
CA ASP A 192 -5.07 -12.38 17.53
C ASP A 192 -4.69 -13.26 16.34
N HIS A 193 -3.46 -13.21 15.83
CA HIS A 193 -2.88 -14.28 15.00
C HIS A 193 -1.35 -14.29 14.98
N PHE A 194 -0.85 -15.46 14.97
CA PHE A 194 0.42 -16.12 14.63
C PHE A 194 1.63 -15.30 14.15
N ILE A 195 1.46 -14.03 13.80
CA ILE A 195 2.56 -13.10 13.52
C ILE A 195 2.75 -12.23 14.76
N PRO A 196 3.95 -12.20 15.34
CA PRO A 196 4.23 -11.32 16.45
C PRO A 196 3.81 -9.89 16.10
N THR A 197 3.07 -9.24 16.97
CA THR A 197 2.51 -7.87 16.90
C THR A 197 3.55 -6.79 16.55
N TYR A 198 4.81 -7.15 16.35
CA TYR A 198 5.95 -6.25 16.14
C TYR A 198 6.44 -6.18 14.70
N ALA A 199 5.93 -7.01 13.78
CA ALA A 199 6.38 -6.99 12.39
C ALA A 199 5.66 -5.91 11.59
N LYS A 200 6.30 -4.75 11.44
CA LYS A 200 5.77 -3.64 10.63
C LYS A 200 6.00 -3.90 9.16
N LYS A 201 4.99 -3.69 8.35
CA LYS A 201 5.10 -3.76 6.90
C LYS A 201 5.76 -2.49 6.36
N ARG A 202 6.59 -2.67 5.36
CA ARG A 202 7.20 -1.58 4.61
C ARG A 202 7.35 -1.99 3.15
N GLY A 203 7.31 -1.02 2.25
CA GLY A 203 7.42 -1.35 0.84
C GLY A 203 7.61 -0.14 -0.04
N PHE A 204 7.95 -0.44 -1.27
CA PHE A 204 8.00 0.51 -2.37
C PHE A 204 6.86 0.23 -3.33
N GLN A 205 6.32 1.30 -3.90
CA GLN A 205 5.34 1.22 -4.98
C GLN A 205 5.85 2.01 -6.17
N VAL A 206 5.71 1.44 -7.36
CA VAL A 206 5.91 2.15 -8.63
C VAL A 206 4.57 2.13 -9.35
N SER A 207 4.10 3.29 -9.77
CA SER A 207 2.75 3.45 -10.31
C SER A 207 2.76 4.25 -11.59
N VAL A 208 1.82 3.91 -12.46
CA VAL A 208 1.38 4.73 -13.57
C VAL A 208 -0.05 5.16 -13.28
N ALA A 209 -0.37 6.43 -13.52
CA ALA A 209 -1.70 6.97 -13.36
C ALA A 209 -2.08 7.83 -14.56
N TYR A 210 -3.36 7.83 -14.87
CA TYR A 210 -3.92 8.63 -15.96
C TYR A 210 -5.08 9.47 -15.44
N GLU A 211 -5.00 10.77 -15.68
CA GLU A 211 -6.03 11.75 -15.34
C GLU A 211 -7.09 11.80 -16.44
N LEU A 212 -8.33 11.54 -16.07
CA LEU A 212 -9.44 11.44 -17.01
C LEU A 212 -10.08 12.82 -17.28
N PHE A 213 -10.20 13.67 -16.25
CA PHE A 213 -10.74 15.03 -16.30
C PHE A 213 -10.50 15.77 -14.98
#